data_97d59d4f64e2a3b4394996e597ae48d5
#
_entry.id   97d59d4f64e2a3b4394996e597ae48d5
#
_cell.length_a   1.000
_cell.length_b   1.000
_cell.length_c   1.000
_cell.angle_alpha   90.00
_cell.angle_beta   90.00
_cell.angle_gamma   90.00
#
_symmetry.space_group_name_H-M   'P 1'
#
loop_
_entity.id
_entity.type
_entity.pdbx_description
1 polymer ?
#
loop_
_entity_poly.entity_id
_entity_poly.type
_entity_poly.pdbx_seq_one_letter_code
_entity_poly.pdbx_strand_id
1 'polypeptide(L)'
;SAPKFPPTHKIDFLIKLLSDQKVGQKDKNLAFLMADLSLKMMADRGLYDHVEGGFFRYSVDQKWEIPHFEKMLYDNAQLIRLYALMYKISNNPHYKEIALSVSGWMANKMLSDQNLFFSAIDADTDQEEGGTYVWSEDEIEQLLDSNEYLILRQHFGLDQATNFENSFHLQIKRKLADVAKGQQFSLETAIQLKQTALKKLLQAREIRAQPEVDTKLLTGINALTISGLSACAIALDDEELKSTALECMNSLLLLNYRDNVLYTQPTYASNEVEGFLDDYAFTINAIMHTLELRWSTEYLMTALRLASRMIEQFYDSKNGGFYFSSKAHQGLFHQSKNFYDDATPSGNAVAAKVLLRLGFLTGKLDFIDIAE
;
A
#
# COMPACT_ATOMS: atom_id res chain seq x y z
N SER A 1 22.03 -1.64 -0.12
CA SER A 1 22.39 -0.37 -0.75
C SER A 1 21.32 0.67 -0.47
N ALA A 2 21.64 1.93 -0.48
CA ALA A 2 20.72 3.04 -0.47
C ALA A 2 20.66 3.65 -1.89
N PRO A 3 19.52 4.26 -2.31
CA PRO A 3 18.23 4.31 -1.62
C PRO A 3 17.60 2.92 -1.47
N LYS A 4 16.73 2.77 -0.47
CA LYS A 4 16.13 1.48 -0.11
C LYS A 4 14.62 1.56 -0.18
N PHE A 5 14.04 0.88 -1.17
CA PHE A 5 12.59 0.80 -1.38
C PHE A 5 11.97 -0.38 -0.63
N PRO A 6 10.68 -0.30 -0.23
CA PRO A 6 9.93 -1.43 0.29
C PRO A 6 9.97 -2.61 -0.68
N PRO A 7 10.50 -3.79 -0.29
CA PRO A 7 10.60 -4.93 -1.20
C PRO A 7 9.27 -5.71 -1.22
N THR A 8 8.15 -5.05 -1.55
CA THR A 8 6.78 -5.57 -1.42
C THR A 8 6.58 -6.90 -2.15
N HIS A 9 7.07 -7.04 -3.40
CA HIS A 9 6.94 -8.26 -4.20
C HIS A 9 7.71 -9.43 -3.60
N LYS A 10 8.92 -9.17 -3.05
CA LYS A 10 9.73 -10.19 -2.38
C LYS A 10 9.06 -10.67 -1.10
N ILE A 11 8.47 -9.75 -0.32
CA ILE A 11 7.72 -10.11 0.89
C ILE A 11 6.46 -10.89 0.52
N ASP A 12 5.72 -10.49 -0.51
CA ASP A 12 4.55 -11.22 -1.01
C ASP A 12 4.92 -12.64 -1.43
N PHE A 13 6.03 -12.81 -2.15
CA PHE A 13 6.55 -14.12 -2.50
C PHE A 13 6.89 -14.96 -1.27
N LEU A 14 7.60 -14.40 -0.29
CA LEU A 14 7.94 -15.11 0.95
C LEU A 14 6.67 -15.53 1.71
N ILE A 15 5.66 -14.67 1.80
CA ILE A 15 4.37 -15.00 2.43
C ILE A 15 3.67 -16.15 1.70
N LYS A 16 3.67 -16.16 0.37
CA LYS A 16 3.10 -17.26 -0.43
C LYS A 16 3.79 -18.60 -0.18
N LEU A 17 5.11 -18.61 0.00
CA LEU A 17 5.85 -19.85 0.33
C LEU A 17 5.36 -20.50 1.62
N LEU A 18 4.82 -19.73 2.57
CA LEU A 18 4.34 -20.27 3.84
C LEU A 18 3.12 -21.19 3.68
N SER A 19 2.29 -20.94 2.67
CA SER A 19 1.11 -21.75 2.36
C SER A 19 1.37 -22.85 1.34
N ASP A 20 2.52 -22.87 0.64
CA ASP A 20 2.83 -23.84 -0.38
C ASP A 20 3.19 -25.20 0.26
N GLN A 21 2.44 -26.24 -0.10
CA GLN A 21 2.64 -27.60 0.41
C GLN A 21 3.93 -28.26 -0.11
N LYS A 22 4.49 -27.78 -1.21
CA LYS A 22 5.73 -28.30 -1.81
C LYS A 22 6.98 -27.75 -1.13
N VAL A 23 6.85 -26.68 -0.32
CA VAL A 23 7.97 -26.04 0.38
C VAL A 23 8.20 -26.71 1.72
N GLY A 24 9.45 -27.11 1.98
CA GLY A 24 9.86 -27.75 3.24
C GLY A 24 9.78 -26.79 4.45
N GLN A 25 9.59 -27.34 5.66
CA GLN A 25 9.40 -26.56 6.87
C GLN A 25 10.58 -25.61 7.19
N LYS A 26 11.82 -26.04 6.88
CA LYS A 26 13.01 -25.20 7.07
C LYS A 26 12.94 -23.93 6.22
N ASP A 27 12.53 -24.05 4.96
CA ASP A 27 12.45 -22.93 4.05
C ASP A 27 11.26 -22.02 4.39
N LYS A 28 10.13 -22.60 4.85
CA LYS A 28 9.01 -21.83 5.41
C LYS A 28 9.43 -20.98 6.62
N ASN A 29 10.17 -21.58 7.56
CA ASN A 29 10.67 -20.86 8.74
C ASN A 29 11.58 -19.69 8.32
N LEU A 30 12.47 -19.91 7.34
CA LEU A 30 13.35 -18.86 6.83
C LEU A 30 12.54 -17.76 6.13
N ALA A 31 11.58 -18.13 5.27
CA ALA A 31 10.69 -17.18 4.58
C ALA A 31 9.91 -16.32 5.59
N PHE A 32 9.37 -16.95 6.64
CA PHE A 32 8.70 -16.22 7.72
C PHE A 32 9.63 -15.22 8.41
N LEU A 33 10.82 -15.64 8.81
CA LEU A 33 11.80 -14.77 9.49
C LEU A 33 12.21 -13.59 8.60
N MET A 34 12.41 -13.80 7.31
CA MET A 34 12.78 -12.74 6.37
C MET A 34 11.64 -11.73 6.18
N ALA A 35 10.39 -12.21 6.02
CA ALA A 35 9.21 -11.35 5.90
C ALA A 35 8.96 -10.57 7.20
N ASP A 36 8.97 -11.25 8.35
CA ASP A 36 8.77 -10.67 9.68
C ASP A 36 9.81 -9.58 9.99
N LEU A 37 11.09 -9.86 9.77
CA LEU A 37 12.16 -8.87 9.98
C LEU A 37 11.99 -7.65 9.07
N SER A 38 11.69 -7.87 7.79
CA SER A 38 11.53 -6.77 6.83
C SER A 38 10.36 -5.86 7.20
N LEU A 39 9.19 -6.44 7.49
CA LEU A 39 8.00 -5.70 7.87
C LEU A 39 8.20 -4.96 9.20
N LYS A 40 8.78 -5.61 10.22
CA LYS A 40 9.08 -4.94 11.50
C LYS A 40 10.02 -3.77 11.33
N MET A 41 11.11 -3.94 10.57
CA MET A 41 12.07 -2.87 10.38
C MET A 41 11.47 -1.67 9.65
N MET A 42 10.59 -1.89 8.69
CA MET A 42 9.88 -0.79 8.01
C MET A 42 8.89 -0.09 8.94
N ALA A 43 8.14 -0.85 9.76
CA ALA A 43 7.13 -0.30 10.68
C ALA A 43 7.72 0.37 11.93
N ASP A 44 8.87 -0.11 12.44
CA ASP A 44 9.46 0.42 13.66
C ASP A 44 10.37 1.63 13.40
N ARG A 45 10.81 1.84 12.15
CA ARG A 45 11.77 2.87 11.78
C ARG A 45 11.10 4.06 11.09
N GLY A 46 11.93 4.96 10.55
CA GLY A 46 11.48 6.20 9.96
C GLY A 46 10.75 6.07 8.61
N LEU A 47 10.71 4.88 8.00
CA LEU A 47 9.89 4.70 6.80
C LEU A 47 8.38 4.79 7.08
N TYR A 48 7.96 4.52 8.30
CA TYR A 48 6.58 4.62 8.75
C TYR A 48 6.34 5.94 9.48
N ASP A 49 5.26 6.62 9.14
CA ASP A 49 4.83 7.81 9.86
C ASP A 49 4.12 7.43 11.17
N HIS A 50 4.84 7.53 12.26
CA HIS A 50 4.36 7.14 13.59
C HIS A 50 3.26 8.05 14.16
N VAL A 51 3.02 9.24 13.58
CA VAL A 51 2.02 10.20 14.06
C VAL A 51 0.67 9.98 13.38
N GLU A 52 0.64 9.85 12.06
CA GLU A 52 -0.60 9.78 11.27
C GLU A 52 -0.83 8.43 10.60
N GLY A 53 0.22 7.64 10.44
CA GLY A 53 0.19 6.43 9.65
C GLY A 53 0.61 6.65 8.20
N GLY A 54 0.60 5.55 7.45
CA GLY A 54 1.13 5.53 6.09
C GLY A 54 2.65 5.41 6.04
N PHE A 55 3.14 4.89 4.91
CA PHE A 55 4.56 4.70 4.65
C PHE A 55 5.05 5.74 3.64
N PHE A 56 6.23 6.26 3.90
CA PHE A 56 6.99 7.03 2.94
C PHE A 56 7.56 6.13 1.83
N ARG A 57 7.90 6.73 0.70
CA ARG A 57 8.24 6.03 -0.54
C ARG A 57 9.49 5.15 -0.43
N TYR A 58 10.58 5.69 0.09
CA TYR A 58 11.84 4.95 0.28
C TYR A 58 12.67 5.56 1.40
N SER A 59 13.67 4.80 1.88
CA SER A 59 14.67 5.32 2.82
C SER A 59 15.94 5.72 2.08
N VAL A 60 16.50 6.87 2.44
CA VAL A 60 17.78 7.36 1.89
C VAL A 60 18.98 6.62 2.47
N ASP A 61 18.76 5.81 3.52
CA ASP A 61 19.78 5.01 4.20
C ASP A 61 19.46 3.50 4.19
N GLN A 62 20.42 2.69 4.62
CA GLN A 62 20.26 1.22 4.65
C GLN A 62 19.46 0.69 5.83
N LYS A 63 19.21 1.50 6.87
CA LYS A 63 18.62 1.09 8.15
C LYS A 63 17.15 1.45 8.30
N TRP A 64 16.54 2.07 7.29
CA TRP A 64 15.19 2.60 7.30
C TRP A 64 15.00 3.79 8.27
N GLU A 65 16.06 4.59 8.52
CA GLU A 65 15.99 5.64 9.54
C GLU A 65 15.43 6.94 8.98
N ILE A 66 15.90 7.37 7.83
CA ILE A 66 15.45 8.63 7.20
C ILE A 66 14.77 8.32 5.87
N PRO A 67 13.51 8.69 5.70
CA PRO A 67 12.81 8.53 4.44
C PRO A 67 13.05 9.70 3.50
N HIS A 68 12.76 9.51 2.21
CA HIS A 68 12.23 10.55 1.34
C HIS A 68 10.75 10.71 1.66
N PHE A 69 10.33 11.91 2.05
CA PHE A 69 9.05 12.13 2.74
C PHE A 69 7.80 12.07 1.84
N GLU A 70 7.93 11.73 0.57
CA GLU A 70 6.82 11.45 -0.33
C GLU A 70 6.04 10.21 0.11
N LYS A 71 4.70 10.25 0.07
CA LYS A 71 3.84 9.07 0.33
C LYS A 71 3.08 8.69 -0.93
N MET A 72 3.42 7.53 -1.49
CA MET A 72 2.76 7.00 -2.68
C MET A 72 1.60 6.09 -2.32
N LEU A 73 0.48 6.24 -3.03
CA LEU A 73 -0.67 5.35 -2.86
C LEU A 73 -0.32 3.89 -3.17
N TYR A 74 0.42 3.63 -4.26
CA TYR A 74 0.75 2.27 -4.69
C TYR A 74 1.63 1.50 -3.69
N ASP A 75 2.52 2.19 -2.96
CA ASP A 75 3.33 1.57 -1.90
C ASP A 75 2.44 1.17 -0.72
N ASN A 76 1.62 2.10 -0.26
CA ASN A 76 0.72 1.90 0.86
C ASN A 76 -0.34 0.82 0.59
N ALA A 77 -0.90 0.79 -0.62
CA ALA A 77 -1.83 -0.24 -1.08
C ALA A 77 -1.26 -1.66 -1.02
N GLN A 78 0.01 -1.82 -1.38
CA GLN A 78 0.69 -3.11 -1.30
C GLN A 78 1.03 -3.46 0.16
N LEU A 79 1.51 -2.48 0.94
CA LEU A 79 1.93 -2.69 2.32
C LEU A 79 0.76 -3.07 3.23
N ILE A 80 -0.43 -2.43 3.13
CA ILE A 80 -1.58 -2.82 3.96
C ILE A 80 -1.92 -4.30 3.78
N ARG A 81 -1.85 -4.80 2.54
CA ARG A 81 -2.08 -6.21 2.24
C ARG A 81 -1.07 -7.12 2.94
N LEU A 82 0.22 -6.76 2.87
CA LEU A 82 1.29 -7.57 3.47
C LEU A 82 1.20 -7.60 5.00
N TYR A 83 0.93 -6.47 5.64
CA TYR A 83 0.74 -6.41 7.09
C TYR A 83 -0.50 -7.21 7.52
N ALA A 84 -1.61 -7.09 6.81
CA ALA A 84 -2.82 -7.85 7.10
C ALA A 84 -2.60 -9.37 6.95
N LEU A 85 -1.91 -9.81 5.90
CA LEU A 85 -1.56 -11.23 5.70
C LEU A 85 -0.62 -11.74 6.80
N MET A 86 0.39 -10.96 7.19
CA MET A 86 1.28 -11.34 8.29
C MET A 86 0.55 -11.39 9.65
N TYR A 87 -0.42 -10.51 9.88
CA TYR A 87 -1.30 -10.64 11.04
C TYR A 87 -2.06 -11.98 11.02
N LYS A 88 -2.70 -12.32 9.90
CA LYS A 88 -3.44 -13.58 9.76
C LYS A 88 -2.57 -14.83 10.00
N ILE A 89 -1.29 -14.78 9.63
CA ILE A 89 -0.35 -15.90 9.80
C ILE A 89 0.21 -15.97 11.23
N SER A 90 0.57 -14.83 11.82
CA SER A 90 1.33 -14.77 13.06
C SER A 90 0.49 -14.46 14.30
N ASN A 91 -0.74 -13.96 14.15
CA ASN A 91 -1.58 -13.36 15.18
C ASN A 91 -0.88 -12.24 15.98
N ASN A 92 0.15 -11.62 15.41
CA ASN A 92 0.86 -10.52 16.06
C ASN A 92 0.05 -9.22 15.92
N PRO A 93 -0.47 -8.64 17.04
CA PRO A 93 -1.34 -7.47 16.99
C PRO A 93 -0.67 -6.23 16.41
N HIS A 94 0.65 -6.14 16.43
CA HIS A 94 1.41 -5.05 15.82
C HIS A 94 1.12 -4.93 14.32
N TYR A 95 1.03 -6.05 13.60
CA TYR A 95 0.71 -6.03 12.16
C TYR A 95 -0.72 -5.57 11.88
N LYS A 96 -1.67 -5.92 12.75
CA LYS A 96 -3.04 -5.41 12.68
C LYS A 96 -3.07 -3.89 12.89
N GLU A 97 -2.36 -3.40 13.94
CA GLU A 97 -2.25 -1.97 14.25
C GLU A 97 -1.73 -1.18 13.04
N ILE A 98 -0.63 -1.63 12.41
CA ILE A 98 -0.06 -0.99 11.24
C ILE A 98 -1.04 -1.02 10.05
N ALA A 99 -1.65 -2.16 9.75
CA ALA A 99 -2.59 -2.26 8.63
C ALA A 99 -3.78 -1.30 8.80
N LEU A 100 -4.37 -1.23 10.00
CA LEU A 100 -5.48 -0.32 10.30
C LEU A 100 -5.04 1.15 10.26
N SER A 101 -3.87 1.47 10.78
CA SER A 101 -3.35 2.84 10.77
C SER A 101 -3.09 3.35 9.34
N VAL A 102 -2.49 2.52 8.49
CA VAL A 102 -2.29 2.86 7.06
C VAL A 102 -3.62 3.03 6.34
N SER A 103 -4.57 2.12 6.57
CA SER A 103 -5.92 2.22 5.98
C SER A 103 -6.64 3.48 6.42
N GLY A 104 -6.53 3.85 7.71
CA GLY A 104 -7.11 5.08 8.25
C GLY A 104 -6.47 6.35 7.63
N TRP A 105 -5.13 6.37 7.48
CA TRP A 105 -4.45 7.46 6.78
C TRP A 105 -4.93 7.58 5.34
N MET A 106 -5.04 6.45 4.60
CA MET A 106 -5.54 6.45 3.23
C MET A 106 -6.96 7.01 3.15
N ALA A 107 -7.85 6.59 4.05
CA ALA A 107 -9.23 7.08 4.08
C ALA A 107 -9.33 8.57 4.41
N ASN A 108 -8.51 9.07 5.32
CA ASN A 108 -8.58 10.46 5.78
C ASN A 108 -7.86 11.46 4.86
N LYS A 109 -6.78 11.06 4.19
CA LYS A 109 -5.91 11.98 3.43
C LYS A 109 -5.96 11.75 1.91
N MET A 110 -6.29 10.55 1.48
CA MET A 110 -6.17 10.17 0.07
C MET A 110 -7.50 9.88 -0.61
N LEU A 111 -8.59 9.68 0.15
CA LEU A 111 -9.90 9.36 -0.43
C LEU A 111 -10.58 10.64 -0.95
N SER A 112 -10.97 10.62 -2.22
CA SER A 112 -11.74 11.69 -2.84
C SER A 112 -13.25 11.55 -2.60
N ASP A 113 -14.00 12.61 -2.85
CA ASP A 113 -15.49 12.60 -2.82
C ASP A 113 -16.12 11.61 -3.82
N GLN A 114 -15.33 11.06 -4.73
CA GLN A 114 -15.77 10.09 -5.73
C GLN A 114 -15.51 8.63 -5.31
N ASN A 115 -15.12 8.40 -4.07
CA ASN A 115 -14.72 7.09 -3.54
C ASN A 115 -13.58 6.43 -4.36
N LEU A 116 -12.64 7.25 -4.86
CA LEU A 116 -11.36 6.83 -5.42
C LEU A 116 -10.24 7.56 -4.71
N PHE A 117 -9.06 6.98 -4.69
CA PHE A 117 -7.91 7.51 -3.96
C PHE A 117 -7.01 8.35 -4.88
N PHE A 118 -6.50 9.46 -4.35
CA PHE A 118 -5.46 10.28 -4.96
C PHE A 118 -4.13 9.52 -5.08
N SER A 119 -3.24 9.96 -5.97
CA SER A 119 -2.03 9.21 -6.34
C SER A 119 -0.88 9.30 -5.34
N ALA A 120 -0.62 10.49 -4.80
CA ALA A 120 0.54 10.74 -3.94
C ALA A 120 0.38 11.99 -3.08
N ILE A 121 1.19 12.07 -2.02
CA ILE A 121 1.46 13.30 -1.26
C ILE A 121 2.94 13.63 -1.46
N ASP A 122 3.26 14.89 -1.79
CA ASP A 122 4.60 15.36 -2.05
C ASP A 122 5.50 15.25 -0.79
N ALA A 123 6.81 15.24 -1.01
CA ALA A 123 7.80 15.25 0.06
C ALA A 123 8.02 16.64 0.66
N ASP A 124 7.82 17.68 -0.15
CA ASP A 124 8.19 19.05 0.17
C ASP A 124 7.00 19.87 0.69
N THR A 125 7.28 20.70 1.66
CA THR A 125 6.38 21.72 2.16
C THR A 125 7.15 23.03 2.27
N ASP A 126 6.68 24.10 1.62
CA ASP A 126 7.35 25.40 1.58
C ASP A 126 8.82 25.33 1.14
N GLN A 127 9.15 24.42 0.19
CA GLN A 127 10.48 24.14 -0.35
C GLN A 127 11.43 23.45 0.66
N GLU A 128 10.91 22.90 1.75
CA GLU A 128 11.65 22.10 2.72
C GLU A 128 11.15 20.65 2.73
N GLU A 129 12.05 19.69 2.46
CA GLU A 129 11.71 18.28 2.52
C GLU A 129 11.42 17.86 3.97
N GLY A 130 10.27 17.22 4.19
CA GLY A 130 9.91 16.68 5.49
C GLY A 130 9.48 17.71 6.54
N GLY A 131 9.41 19.00 6.22
CA GLY A 131 9.07 20.07 7.18
C GLY A 131 7.79 19.84 7.97
N THR A 132 6.77 19.26 7.35
CA THR A 132 5.51 18.88 8.01
C THR A 132 5.70 17.76 9.04
N TYR A 133 6.65 16.83 8.82
CA TYR A 133 6.75 15.55 9.53
C TYR A 133 7.73 15.54 10.70
N VAL A 134 8.71 16.46 10.71
CA VAL A 134 9.76 16.51 11.72
C VAL A 134 9.39 17.39 12.90
N TRP A 135 10.06 17.20 14.04
CA TRP A 135 9.74 17.84 15.32
C TRP A 135 10.99 18.31 16.04
N SER A 136 10.95 19.47 16.68
CA SER A 136 11.91 19.82 17.72
C SER A 136 11.53 19.19 19.07
N GLU A 137 12.49 18.96 19.94
CA GLU A 137 12.23 18.43 21.29
C GLU A 137 11.36 19.41 22.08
N ASP A 138 11.67 20.70 22.01
CA ASP A 138 10.94 21.77 22.70
C ASP A 138 9.46 21.83 22.27
N GLU A 139 9.19 21.64 20.99
CA GLU A 139 7.81 21.61 20.46
C GLU A 139 7.02 20.43 21.02
N ILE A 140 7.61 19.24 21.03
CA ILE A 140 6.97 18.05 21.60
C ILE A 140 6.72 18.24 23.10
N GLU A 141 7.67 18.78 23.85
CA GLU A 141 7.56 19.01 25.29
C GLU A 141 6.44 20.02 25.62
N GLN A 142 6.28 21.07 24.80
CA GLN A 142 5.23 22.08 24.99
C GLN A 142 3.81 21.56 24.70
N LEU A 143 3.68 20.57 23.81
CA LEU A 143 2.39 20.01 23.40
C LEU A 143 1.87 18.94 24.36
N LEU A 144 2.75 18.30 25.14
CA LEU A 144 2.45 17.10 25.91
C LEU A 144 2.48 17.38 27.43
N ASP A 145 1.71 16.57 28.17
CA ASP A 145 1.91 16.54 29.63
C ASP A 145 3.18 15.74 29.98
N SER A 146 3.61 15.86 31.24
CA SER A 146 4.89 15.28 31.71
C SER A 146 4.96 13.77 31.50
N ASN A 147 3.85 13.02 31.66
CA ASN A 147 3.84 11.55 31.50
C ASN A 147 3.84 11.15 30.02
N GLU A 148 3.06 11.83 29.21
CA GLU A 148 3.02 11.66 27.74
C GLU A 148 4.40 11.92 27.15
N TYR A 149 5.01 13.07 27.51
CA TYR A 149 6.36 13.41 27.05
C TYR A 149 7.40 12.39 27.48
N LEU A 150 7.38 11.95 28.74
CA LEU A 150 8.29 10.94 29.25
C LEU A 150 8.22 9.64 28.48
N ILE A 151 7.00 9.17 28.16
CA ILE A 151 6.79 7.94 27.37
C ILE A 151 7.31 8.14 25.94
N LEU A 152 6.93 9.22 25.25
CA LEU A 152 7.37 9.48 23.87
C LEU A 152 8.88 9.68 23.79
N ARG A 153 9.44 10.47 24.71
CA ARG A 153 10.87 10.78 24.78
C ARG A 153 11.72 9.51 24.83
N GLN A 154 11.33 8.53 25.61
CA GLN A 154 12.06 7.27 25.70
C GLN A 154 11.72 6.30 24.57
N HIS A 155 10.46 6.21 24.17
CA HIS A 155 10.03 5.29 23.13
C HIS A 155 10.64 5.66 21.76
N PHE A 156 10.62 6.93 21.40
CA PHE A 156 11.18 7.45 20.13
C PHE A 156 12.62 7.95 20.25
N GLY A 157 13.22 7.96 21.45
CA GLY A 157 14.62 8.31 21.64
C GLY A 157 14.90 9.80 21.51
N LEU A 158 13.99 10.67 21.94
CA LEU A 158 14.20 12.13 21.94
C LEU A 158 15.28 12.55 22.98
N ASP A 159 15.70 11.63 23.84
CA ASP A 159 16.85 11.76 24.74
C ASP A 159 18.21 11.53 24.07
N GLN A 160 18.23 11.33 22.76
CA GLN A 160 19.44 11.14 21.96
C GLN A 160 19.67 12.36 21.05
N ALA A 161 20.74 12.32 20.27
CA ALA A 161 20.97 13.35 19.24
C ALA A 161 19.84 13.32 18.19
N THR A 162 19.49 14.50 17.68
CA THR A 162 18.57 14.67 16.55
C THR A 162 19.01 13.84 15.36
N ASN A 163 18.08 13.35 14.56
CA ASN A 163 18.35 12.42 13.47
C ASN A 163 18.07 13.01 12.07
N PHE A 164 17.53 14.23 12.01
CA PHE A 164 17.27 14.93 10.75
C PHE A 164 17.35 16.45 10.93
N GLU A 165 18.36 17.11 10.37
CA GLU A 165 18.52 18.58 10.29
C GLU A 165 18.20 19.36 11.59
N ASN A 166 18.76 18.92 12.72
CA ASN A 166 18.50 19.44 14.06
C ASN A 166 17.08 19.18 14.61
N SER A 167 16.32 18.31 13.97
CA SER A 167 14.97 17.89 14.35
C SER A 167 14.90 16.37 14.52
N PHE A 168 13.79 15.89 15.06
CA PHE A 168 13.48 14.47 15.17
C PHE A 168 12.47 14.07 14.11
N HIS A 169 12.85 13.11 13.28
CA HIS A 169 11.92 12.23 12.58
C HIS A 169 11.68 11.01 13.46
N LEU A 170 10.41 10.77 13.85
CA LEU A 170 10.08 9.76 14.85
C LEU A 170 10.36 8.34 14.35
N GLN A 171 11.00 7.53 15.19
CA GLN A 171 11.26 6.12 14.95
C GLN A 171 11.38 5.38 16.29
N ILE A 172 10.90 4.15 16.39
CA ILE A 172 10.96 3.39 17.65
C ILE A 172 12.41 3.05 17.97
N LYS A 173 12.88 3.53 19.11
CA LYS A 173 14.22 3.22 19.66
C LYS A 173 14.16 2.23 20.81
N ARG A 174 13.11 2.26 21.62
CA ARG A 174 12.88 1.33 22.75
C ARG A 174 11.46 0.80 22.67
N LYS A 175 11.30 -0.50 22.99
CA LYS A 175 9.96 -1.11 23.04
C LYS A 175 9.13 -0.44 24.13
N LEU A 176 7.86 -0.17 23.84
CA LEU A 176 6.96 0.50 24.77
C LEU A 176 6.83 -0.25 26.11
N ALA A 177 6.82 -1.59 26.07
CA ALA A 177 6.78 -2.41 27.29
C ALA A 177 8.01 -2.22 28.19
N ASP A 178 9.21 -2.04 27.61
CA ASP A 178 10.43 -1.79 28.38
C ASP A 178 10.42 -0.37 28.97
N VAL A 179 9.92 0.60 28.21
CA VAL A 179 9.72 1.98 28.69
C VAL A 179 8.71 2.01 29.83
N ALA A 180 7.55 1.37 29.67
CA ALA A 180 6.53 1.26 30.70
C ALA A 180 7.09 0.69 32.01
N LYS A 181 7.81 -0.45 31.91
CA LYS A 181 8.46 -1.08 33.07
C LYS A 181 9.48 -0.15 33.74
N GLY A 182 10.32 0.54 32.95
CA GLY A 182 11.33 1.46 33.47
C GLY A 182 10.73 2.66 34.21
N GLN A 183 9.55 3.11 33.79
CA GLN A 183 8.81 4.24 34.37
C GLN A 183 7.74 3.84 35.39
N GLN A 184 7.65 2.56 35.74
CA GLN A 184 6.68 2.02 36.68
C GLN A 184 5.20 2.20 36.27
N PHE A 185 4.95 2.30 34.97
CA PHE A 185 3.59 2.28 34.39
C PHE A 185 3.18 0.85 34.03
N SER A 186 1.87 0.59 34.02
CA SER A 186 1.34 -0.59 33.32
C SER A 186 1.53 -0.43 31.82
N LEU A 187 1.63 -1.53 31.09
CA LEU A 187 1.70 -1.47 29.62
C LEU A 187 0.46 -0.78 29.03
N GLU A 188 -0.72 -1.04 29.59
CA GLU A 188 -1.98 -0.42 29.18
C GLU A 188 -1.93 1.11 29.34
N THR A 189 -1.47 1.59 30.51
CA THR A 189 -1.28 3.03 30.73
C THR A 189 -0.30 3.64 29.75
N ALA A 190 0.82 2.99 29.47
CA ALA A 190 1.81 3.48 28.50
C ALA A 190 1.24 3.51 27.07
N ILE A 191 0.41 2.55 26.68
CA ILE A 191 -0.30 2.56 25.40
C ILE A 191 -1.25 3.76 25.30
N GLN A 192 -2.05 4.01 26.34
CA GLN A 192 -2.98 5.14 26.39
C GLN A 192 -2.25 6.48 26.32
N LEU A 193 -1.16 6.64 27.10
CA LEU A 193 -0.33 7.84 27.08
C LEU A 193 0.27 8.08 25.67
N LYS A 194 0.86 7.03 25.07
CA LYS A 194 1.37 7.13 23.68
C LYS A 194 0.28 7.56 22.70
N GLN A 195 -0.89 6.94 22.76
CA GLN A 195 -2.00 7.26 21.84
C GLN A 195 -2.48 8.70 22.00
N THR A 196 -2.65 9.17 23.24
CA THR A 196 -3.05 10.54 23.52
C THR A 196 -2.01 11.53 23.05
N ALA A 197 -0.74 11.26 23.31
CA ALA A 197 0.37 12.08 22.85
C ALA A 197 0.44 12.19 21.33
N LEU A 198 0.38 11.05 20.61
CA LEU A 198 0.40 11.04 19.13
C LEU A 198 -0.81 11.79 18.55
N LYS A 199 -1.98 11.72 19.19
CA LYS A 199 -3.15 12.50 18.78
C LYS A 199 -2.92 14.00 18.92
N LYS A 200 -2.27 14.47 20.00
CA LYS A 200 -1.92 15.88 20.19
C LYS A 200 -0.90 16.33 19.13
N LEU A 201 0.10 15.51 18.84
CA LEU A 201 1.05 15.79 17.76
C LEU A 201 0.37 15.86 16.40
N LEU A 202 -0.58 14.96 16.10
CA LEU A 202 -1.33 15.02 14.85
C LEU A 202 -2.12 16.33 14.73
N GLN A 203 -2.82 16.74 15.80
CA GLN A 203 -3.56 18.00 15.81
C GLN A 203 -2.65 19.21 15.59
N ALA A 204 -1.46 19.22 16.18
CA ALA A 204 -0.48 20.28 15.96
C ALA A 204 0.08 20.24 14.51
N ARG A 205 0.31 19.05 13.95
CA ARG A 205 0.76 18.89 12.56
C ARG A 205 -0.29 19.38 11.56
N GLU A 206 -1.58 19.18 11.81
CA GLU A 206 -2.66 19.62 10.92
C GLU A 206 -2.74 21.14 10.72
N ILE A 207 -2.18 21.91 11.67
CA ILE A 207 -2.14 23.39 11.59
C ILE A 207 -0.93 23.87 10.77
N ARG A 208 0.10 23.03 10.58
CA ARG A 208 1.25 23.36 9.75
C ARG A 208 0.88 23.45 8.28
N ALA A 209 1.74 24.05 7.47
CA ALA A 209 1.66 23.91 6.02
C ALA A 209 1.67 22.43 5.64
N GLN A 210 0.80 22.04 4.73
CA GLN A 210 0.67 20.64 4.29
C GLN A 210 1.32 20.46 2.91
N PRO A 211 1.94 19.31 2.63
CA PRO A 211 2.49 19.01 1.32
C PRO A 211 1.37 18.89 0.27
N GLU A 212 1.69 19.15 -0.98
CA GLU A 212 0.73 19.05 -2.08
C GLU A 212 0.28 17.61 -2.30
N VAL A 213 -0.99 17.45 -2.69
CA VAL A 213 -1.59 16.16 -3.03
C VAL A 213 -1.71 16.06 -4.54
N ASP A 214 -1.12 15.04 -5.14
CA ASP A 214 -1.40 14.69 -6.54
C ASP A 214 -2.78 14.03 -6.62
N THR A 215 -3.76 14.81 -7.03
CA THR A 215 -5.18 14.44 -7.04
C THR A 215 -5.60 13.58 -8.23
N LYS A 216 -4.68 13.03 -9.01
CA LYS A 216 -5.00 12.11 -10.10
C LYS A 216 -5.63 10.82 -9.55
N LEU A 217 -6.71 10.39 -10.15
CA LEU A 217 -7.44 9.16 -9.80
C LEU A 217 -7.04 8.05 -10.80
N LEU A 218 -5.82 7.53 -10.67
CA LEU A 218 -5.25 6.57 -11.62
C LEU A 218 -5.88 5.18 -11.44
N THR A 219 -6.38 4.62 -12.53
CA THR A 219 -7.11 3.34 -12.59
C THR A 219 -6.30 2.18 -11.99
N GLY A 220 -5.10 1.94 -12.50
CA GLY A 220 -4.26 0.84 -12.05
C GLY A 220 -3.89 0.94 -10.57
N ILE A 221 -3.60 2.16 -10.09
CA ILE A 221 -3.23 2.39 -8.69
C ILE A 221 -4.44 2.21 -7.76
N ASN A 222 -5.61 2.72 -8.14
CA ASN A 222 -6.85 2.47 -7.41
C ASN A 222 -7.21 0.98 -7.38
N ALA A 223 -7.00 0.25 -8.47
CA ALA A 223 -7.20 -1.18 -8.52
C ALA A 223 -6.26 -1.96 -7.57
N LEU A 224 -4.98 -1.56 -7.48
CA LEU A 224 -4.07 -2.09 -6.46
C LEU A 224 -4.57 -1.79 -5.05
N THR A 225 -5.07 -0.58 -4.82
CA THR A 225 -5.62 -0.15 -3.52
C THR A 225 -6.84 -0.98 -3.13
N ILE A 226 -7.78 -1.17 -4.04
CA ILE A 226 -8.96 -2.03 -3.83
C ILE A 226 -8.56 -3.47 -3.50
N SER A 227 -7.54 -4.00 -4.20
CA SER A 227 -6.98 -5.32 -3.90
C SER A 227 -6.38 -5.40 -2.49
N GLY A 228 -5.66 -4.35 -2.07
CA GLY A 228 -5.09 -4.22 -0.74
C GLY A 228 -6.15 -4.16 0.35
N LEU A 229 -7.14 -3.28 0.20
CA LEU A 229 -8.27 -3.12 1.12
C LEU A 229 -9.09 -4.41 1.23
N SER A 230 -9.37 -5.08 0.11
CA SER A 230 -10.11 -6.36 0.10
C SER A 230 -9.38 -7.44 0.91
N ALA A 231 -8.08 -7.58 0.69
CA ALA A 231 -7.27 -8.54 1.44
C ALA A 231 -7.19 -8.18 2.93
N CYS A 232 -7.10 -6.89 3.26
CA CYS A 232 -7.10 -6.39 4.62
C CYS A 232 -8.44 -6.69 5.32
N ALA A 233 -9.57 -6.39 4.66
CA ALA A 233 -10.91 -6.67 5.17
C ALA A 233 -11.11 -8.15 5.52
N ILE A 234 -10.66 -9.05 4.65
CA ILE A 234 -10.74 -10.51 4.89
C ILE A 234 -9.82 -10.94 6.04
N ALA A 235 -8.60 -10.40 6.08
CA ALA A 235 -7.62 -10.82 7.09
C ALA A 235 -7.95 -10.34 8.50
N LEU A 236 -8.60 -9.17 8.61
CA LEU A 236 -8.95 -8.53 9.87
C LEU A 236 -10.41 -8.76 10.29
N ASP A 237 -11.23 -9.35 9.41
CA ASP A 237 -12.69 -9.49 9.57
C ASP A 237 -13.37 -8.14 9.82
N ASP A 238 -13.09 -7.17 8.92
CA ASP A 238 -13.46 -5.76 9.08
C ASP A 238 -14.49 -5.34 8.02
N GLU A 239 -15.72 -5.07 8.46
CA GLU A 239 -16.84 -4.71 7.58
C GLU A 239 -16.73 -3.28 7.03
N GLU A 240 -16.05 -2.35 7.70
CA GLU A 240 -15.84 -0.99 7.20
C GLU A 240 -14.87 -1.01 6.01
N LEU A 241 -13.74 -1.70 6.14
CA LEU A 241 -12.79 -1.90 5.04
C LEU A 241 -13.43 -2.63 3.87
N LYS A 242 -14.31 -3.60 4.14
CA LYS A 242 -15.07 -4.31 3.12
C LYS A 242 -16.01 -3.38 2.37
N SER A 243 -16.78 -2.53 3.08
CA SER A 243 -17.67 -1.53 2.44
C SER A 243 -16.86 -0.59 1.56
N THR A 244 -15.77 -0.02 2.11
CA THR A 244 -14.88 0.88 1.38
C THR A 244 -14.33 0.24 0.10
N ALA A 245 -13.84 -1.01 0.16
CA ALA A 245 -13.32 -1.70 -1.01
C ALA A 245 -14.40 -1.90 -2.10
N LEU A 246 -15.63 -2.26 -1.70
CA LEU A 246 -16.75 -2.44 -2.64
C LEU A 246 -17.22 -1.11 -3.23
N GLU A 247 -17.28 -0.04 -2.46
CA GLU A 247 -17.63 1.29 -2.92
C GLU A 247 -16.60 1.82 -3.92
N CYS A 248 -15.31 1.69 -3.60
CA CYS A 248 -14.23 2.05 -4.51
C CYS A 248 -14.26 1.25 -5.81
N MET A 249 -14.58 -0.06 -5.77
CA MET A 249 -14.72 -0.86 -6.99
C MET A 249 -15.91 -0.40 -7.84
N ASN A 250 -17.04 -0.09 -7.23
CA ASN A 250 -18.19 0.46 -7.96
C ASN A 250 -17.83 1.79 -8.63
N SER A 251 -17.17 2.70 -7.92
CA SER A 251 -16.73 3.99 -8.44
C SER A 251 -15.71 3.85 -9.56
N LEU A 252 -14.73 2.96 -9.40
CA LEU A 252 -13.73 2.69 -10.45
C LEU A 252 -14.42 2.21 -11.74
N LEU A 253 -15.34 1.26 -11.66
CA LEU A 253 -16.04 0.76 -12.84
C LEU A 253 -16.99 1.80 -13.44
N LEU A 254 -17.65 2.60 -12.61
CA LEU A 254 -18.56 3.65 -13.07
C LEU A 254 -17.83 4.78 -13.80
N LEU A 255 -16.67 5.20 -13.29
CA LEU A 255 -15.98 6.39 -13.74
C LEU A 255 -14.93 6.11 -14.82
N ASN A 256 -14.26 4.96 -14.76
CA ASN A 256 -13.10 4.66 -15.59
C ASN A 256 -13.37 3.55 -16.63
N TYR A 257 -14.55 2.90 -16.63
CA TYR A 257 -14.89 1.86 -17.59
C TYR A 257 -16.16 2.22 -18.36
N ARG A 258 -16.05 2.39 -19.69
CA ARG A 258 -17.15 2.77 -20.57
C ARG A 258 -17.00 2.07 -21.93
N ASP A 259 -18.09 1.59 -22.50
CA ASP A 259 -18.15 0.98 -23.83
C ASP A 259 -17.12 -0.17 -24.04
N ASN A 260 -16.90 -0.97 -23.01
CA ASN A 260 -15.88 -2.03 -22.92
C ASN A 260 -14.42 -1.54 -23.01
N VAL A 261 -14.18 -0.24 -22.83
CA VAL A 261 -12.84 0.35 -22.74
C VAL A 261 -12.58 0.82 -21.33
N LEU A 262 -11.42 0.47 -20.78
CA LEU A 262 -10.91 0.98 -19.51
C LEU A 262 -10.00 2.17 -19.81
N TYR A 263 -10.15 3.24 -19.06
CA TYR A 263 -9.36 4.47 -19.19
C TYR A 263 -8.39 4.61 -18.01
N THR A 264 -7.27 5.31 -18.22
CA THR A 264 -6.27 5.53 -17.16
C THR A 264 -6.77 6.40 -16.01
N GLN A 265 -7.77 7.24 -16.28
CA GLN A 265 -8.39 8.19 -15.34
C GLN A 265 -9.89 8.30 -15.64
N PRO A 266 -10.69 8.91 -14.74
CA PRO A 266 -12.11 9.16 -15.00
C PRO A 266 -12.38 9.89 -16.32
N THR A 267 -13.41 9.43 -17.02
CA THR A 267 -13.69 9.87 -18.41
C THR A 267 -14.29 11.27 -18.56
N TYR A 268 -14.48 12.02 -17.47
CA TYR A 268 -14.84 13.44 -17.55
C TYR A 268 -13.62 14.37 -17.73
N ALA A 269 -12.40 13.82 -17.68
CA ALA A 269 -11.19 14.60 -17.95
C ALA A 269 -11.08 14.93 -19.45
N SER A 270 -10.58 16.11 -19.76
CA SER A 270 -10.51 16.64 -21.15
C SER A 270 -9.61 15.84 -22.10
N ASN A 271 -8.76 14.95 -21.57
CA ASN A 271 -7.86 14.09 -22.32
C ASN A 271 -8.11 12.63 -21.93
N GLU A 272 -8.99 11.95 -22.63
CA GLU A 272 -9.25 10.52 -22.42
C GLU A 272 -8.07 9.70 -22.97
N VAL A 273 -7.40 8.96 -22.08
CA VAL A 273 -6.34 8.03 -22.45
C VAL A 273 -6.83 6.62 -22.14
N GLU A 274 -6.89 5.77 -23.17
CA GLU A 274 -7.20 4.34 -22.97
C GLU A 274 -6.17 3.71 -22.04
N GLY A 275 -6.63 2.79 -21.18
CA GLY A 275 -5.80 2.11 -20.20
C GLY A 275 -4.66 1.31 -20.82
N PHE A 276 -3.58 1.22 -20.09
CA PHE A 276 -2.43 0.36 -20.40
C PHE A 276 -2.67 -1.05 -19.84
N LEU A 277 -1.77 -1.98 -20.15
CA LEU A 277 -1.83 -3.36 -19.65
C LEU A 277 -2.06 -3.43 -18.12
N ASP A 278 -1.34 -2.61 -17.37
CA ASP A 278 -1.38 -2.61 -15.91
C ASP A 278 -2.77 -2.20 -15.40
N ASP A 279 -3.42 -1.22 -16.05
CA ASP A 279 -4.78 -0.81 -15.70
C ASP A 279 -5.77 -1.98 -15.84
N TYR A 280 -5.69 -2.73 -16.93
CA TYR A 280 -6.53 -3.92 -17.15
C TYR A 280 -6.21 -5.05 -16.17
N ALA A 281 -4.95 -5.44 -16.08
CA ALA A 281 -4.52 -6.56 -15.24
C ALA A 281 -4.82 -6.32 -13.77
N PHE A 282 -4.54 -5.11 -13.25
CA PHE A 282 -4.80 -4.76 -11.86
C PHE A 282 -6.29 -4.63 -11.57
N THR A 283 -7.09 -4.07 -12.50
CA THR A 283 -8.56 -3.99 -12.34
C THR A 283 -9.19 -5.37 -12.31
N ILE A 284 -8.80 -6.29 -13.19
CA ILE A 284 -9.27 -7.67 -13.15
C ILE A 284 -8.89 -8.34 -11.82
N ASN A 285 -7.64 -8.16 -11.36
CA ASN A 285 -7.20 -8.69 -10.07
C ASN A 285 -8.00 -8.10 -8.90
N ALA A 286 -8.30 -6.81 -8.93
CA ALA A 286 -9.13 -6.14 -7.92
C ALA A 286 -10.56 -6.70 -7.91
N ILE A 287 -11.17 -6.89 -9.08
CA ILE A 287 -12.48 -7.54 -9.19
C ILE A 287 -12.44 -8.95 -8.57
N MET A 288 -11.39 -9.74 -8.85
CA MET A 288 -11.27 -11.08 -8.26
C MET A 288 -11.17 -11.04 -6.73
N HIS A 289 -10.51 -10.03 -6.15
CA HIS A 289 -10.46 -9.86 -4.70
C HIS A 289 -11.80 -9.37 -4.11
N THR A 290 -12.52 -8.49 -4.80
CA THR A 290 -13.86 -8.07 -4.36
C THR A 290 -14.88 -9.18 -4.44
N LEU A 291 -14.75 -10.12 -5.38
CA LEU A 291 -15.58 -11.34 -5.43
C LEU A 291 -15.36 -12.25 -4.21
N GLU A 292 -14.20 -12.22 -3.58
CA GLU A 292 -13.93 -12.91 -2.31
C GLU A 292 -14.65 -12.24 -1.11
N LEU A 293 -14.91 -10.93 -1.17
CA LEU A 293 -15.67 -10.19 -0.17
C LEU A 293 -17.19 -10.41 -0.33
N ARG A 294 -17.65 -10.31 -1.55
CA ARG A 294 -19.06 -10.48 -1.93
C ARG A 294 -19.16 -10.94 -3.37
N TRP A 295 -19.77 -12.11 -3.55
CA TRP A 295 -20.03 -12.62 -4.89
C TRP A 295 -20.96 -11.70 -5.69
N SER A 296 -20.59 -11.41 -6.93
CA SER A 296 -21.38 -10.66 -7.90
C SER A 296 -21.16 -11.22 -9.31
N THR A 297 -22.23 -11.71 -9.93
CA THR A 297 -22.18 -12.18 -11.32
C THR A 297 -21.80 -11.04 -12.27
N GLU A 298 -22.25 -9.82 -11.99
CA GLU A 298 -21.92 -8.64 -12.78
C GLU A 298 -20.42 -8.36 -12.76
N TYR A 299 -19.79 -8.40 -11.58
CA TYR A 299 -18.32 -8.26 -11.45
C TYR A 299 -17.58 -9.36 -12.22
N LEU A 300 -18.02 -10.61 -12.12
CA LEU A 300 -17.42 -11.70 -12.86
C LEU A 300 -17.52 -11.48 -14.38
N MET A 301 -18.71 -11.10 -14.87
CA MET A 301 -18.90 -10.81 -16.29
C MET A 301 -18.06 -9.61 -16.76
N THR A 302 -17.88 -8.60 -15.92
CA THR A 302 -17.00 -7.47 -16.20
C THR A 302 -15.54 -7.90 -16.25
N ALA A 303 -15.07 -8.73 -15.31
CA ALA A 303 -13.71 -9.30 -15.34
C ALA A 303 -13.46 -10.09 -16.64
N LEU A 304 -14.45 -10.89 -17.08
CA LEU A 304 -14.34 -11.66 -18.33
C LEU A 304 -14.27 -10.74 -19.57
N ARG A 305 -15.07 -9.67 -19.62
CA ARG A 305 -15.00 -8.68 -20.72
C ARG A 305 -13.65 -7.96 -20.73
N LEU A 306 -13.17 -7.51 -19.58
CA LEU A 306 -11.86 -6.87 -19.45
C LEU A 306 -10.72 -7.83 -19.84
N ALA A 307 -10.77 -9.11 -19.44
CA ALA A 307 -9.77 -10.11 -19.81
C ALA A 307 -9.76 -10.37 -21.32
N SER A 308 -10.93 -10.50 -21.95
CA SER A 308 -11.02 -10.66 -23.40
C SER A 308 -10.46 -9.43 -24.12
N ARG A 309 -10.77 -8.22 -23.65
CA ARG A 309 -10.24 -6.96 -24.20
C ARG A 309 -8.74 -6.85 -24.01
N MET A 310 -8.23 -7.23 -22.83
CA MET A 310 -6.79 -7.27 -22.53
C MET A 310 -6.04 -8.19 -23.50
N ILE A 311 -6.55 -9.38 -23.78
CA ILE A 311 -5.97 -10.30 -24.76
C ILE A 311 -6.01 -9.70 -26.16
N GLU A 312 -7.15 -9.18 -26.59
CA GLU A 312 -7.31 -8.56 -27.92
C GLU A 312 -6.32 -7.42 -28.18
N GLN A 313 -6.12 -6.54 -27.18
CA GLN A 313 -5.38 -5.29 -27.35
C GLN A 313 -3.88 -5.43 -27.08
N PHE A 314 -3.46 -6.30 -26.17
CA PHE A 314 -2.09 -6.31 -25.68
C PHE A 314 -1.34 -7.62 -25.97
N TYR A 315 -2.04 -8.74 -26.18
CA TYR A 315 -1.36 -10.04 -26.35
C TYR A 315 -0.53 -10.14 -27.63
N ASP A 316 0.71 -10.62 -27.50
CA ASP A 316 1.58 -10.97 -28.61
C ASP A 316 1.42 -12.46 -28.95
N SER A 317 0.58 -12.76 -29.92
CA SER A 317 0.30 -14.13 -30.36
C SER A 317 1.51 -14.86 -31.00
N LYS A 318 2.60 -14.14 -31.32
CA LYS A 318 3.79 -14.74 -31.95
C LYS A 318 4.85 -15.15 -30.94
N ASN A 319 5.10 -14.29 -29.95
CA ASN A 319 6.21 -14.48 -29.02
C ASN A 319 5.74 -14.65 -27.58
N GLY A 320 4.42 -14.65 -27.31
CA GLY A 320 3.85 -14.70 -25.97
C GLY A 320 4.00 -13.41 -25.19
N GLY A 321 3.32 -13.35 -24.07
CA GLY A 321 3.29 -12.17 -23.18
C GLY A 321 2.48 -11.00 -23.77
N PHE A 322 2.46 -9.91 -23.02
CA PHE A 322 1.63 -8.75 -23.32
C PHE A 322 2.49 -7.49 -23.48
N TYR A 323 2.20 -6.70 -24.52
CA TYR A 323 2.75 -5.36 -24.64
C TYR A 323 2.16 -4.43 -23.58
N PHE A 324 2.93 -3.44 -23.13
CA PHE A 324 2.46 -2.46 -22.15
C PHE A 324 1.38 -1.54 -22.73
N SER A 325 1.58 -1.07 -23.97
CA SER A 325 0.62 -0.22 -24.68
C SER A 325 -0.27 -1.03 -25.61
N SER A 326 -1.55 -0.63 -25.76
CA SER A 326 -2.53 -1.28 -26.62
C SER A 326 -2.25 -1.01 -28.10
N LYS A 327 -2.85 -1.81 -28.96
CA LYS A 327 -2.86 -1.60 -30.42
C LYS A 327 -3.55 -0.27 -30.82
N ALA A 328 -4.39 0.29 -29.96
CA ALA A 328 -5.07 1.57 -30.17
C ALA A 328 -4.15 2.77 -29.94
N HIS A 329 -3.07 2.64 -29.15
CA HIS A 329 -2.09 3.69 -28.94
C HIS A 329 -1.22 3.87 -30.20
N GLN A 330 -1.69 4.70 -31.14
CA GLN A 330 -1.00 4.97 -32.38
C GLN A 330 0.17 5.94 -32.18
N GLY A 331 1.18 5.86 -33.05
CA GLY A 331 2.31 6.81 -33.06
C GLY A 331 3.43 6.49 -32.08
N LEU A 332 3.37 5.36 -31.37
CA LEU A 332 4.46 4.91 -30.51
C LEU A 332 5.63 4.38 -31.36
N PHE A 333 6.82 4.92 -31.10
CA PHE A 333 8.04 4.47 -31.77
C PHE A 333 8.42 3.01 -31.42
N HIS A 334 8.07 2.58 -30.20
CA HIS A 334 8.33 1.22 -29.71
C HIS A 334 7.24 0.77 -28.73
N GLN A 335 6.79 -0.48 -28.85
CA GLN A 335 5.94 -1.12 -27.86
C GLN A 335 6.79 -2.03 -26.96
N SER A 336 6.86 -1.70 -25.69
CA SER A 336 7.64 -2.46 -24.69
C SER A 336 6.82 -3.58 -24.08
N LYS A 337 7.52 -4.65 -23.64
CA LYS A 337 7.01 -5.67 -22.72
C LYS A 337 7.83 -5.61 -21.44
N ASN A 338 7.18 -5.47 -20.30
CA ASN A 338 7.84 -5.50 -18.99
C ASN A 338 7.49 -6.79 -18.25
N PHE A 339 8.49 -7.56 -17.85
CA PHE A 339 8.35 -8.80 -17.10
C PHE A 339 8.91 -8.69 -15.67
N TYR A 340 9.41 -7.53 -15.30
CA TYR A 340 10.03 -7.30 -13.99
C TYR A 340 9.10 -6.52 -13.10
N ASP A 341 9.05 -6.93 -11.82
CA ASP A 341 8.45 -6.12 -10.77
C ASP A 341 9.34 -4.90 -10.48
N ASP A 342 8.70 -3.75 -10.29
CA ASP A 342 9.34 -2.50 -9.90
C ASP A 342 8.61 -1.92 -8.67
N ALA A 343 8.25 -0.67 -8.64
CA ALA A 343 7.41 -0.09 -7.59
C ALA A 343 6.01 -0.75 -7.53
N THR A 344 5.50 -1.20 -8.67
CA THR A 344 4.29 -2.01 -8.81
C THR A 344 4.61 -3.38 -9.39
N PRO A 345 3.73 -4.39 -9.23
CA PRO A 345 3.89 -5.69 -9.86
C PRO A 345 3.92 -5.57 -11.38
N SER A 346 4.68 -6.45 -12.04
CA SER A 346 4.64 -6.55 -13.51
C SER A 346 3.23 -6.82 -14.03
N GLY A 347 2.74 -5.97 -14.94
CA GLY A 347 1.45 -6.19 -15.61
C GLY A 347 1.35 -7.53 -16.31
N ASN A 348 2.44 -8.02 -16.92
CA ASN A 348 2.50 -9.36 -17.49
C ASN A 348 2.29 -10.47 -16.46
N ALA A 349 2.95 -10.40 -15.31
CA ALA A 349 2.79 -11.38 -14.25
C ALA A 349 1.37 -11.37 -13.67
N VAL A 350 0.78 -10.18 -13.50
CA VAL A 350 -0.60 -10.06 -13.01
C VAL A 350 -1.59 -10.54 -14.09
N ALA A 351 -1.38 -10.23 -15.37
CA ALA A 351 -2.20 -10.70 -16.47
C ALA A 351 -2.24 -12.23 -16.54
N ALA A 352 -1.09 -12.90 -16.51
CA ALA A 352 -1.03 -14.36 -16.45
C ALA A 352 -1.78 -14.93 -15.24
N LYS A 353 -1.54 -14.37 -14.05
CA LYS A 353 -2.23 -14.77 -12.81
C LYS A 353 -3.75 -14.65 -12.91
N VAL A 354 -4.28 -13.53 -13.41
CA VAL A 354 -5.73 -13.33 -13.47
C VAL A 354 -6.40 -14.17 -14.55
N LEU A 355 -5.71 -14.41 -15.67
CA LEU A 355 -6.19 -15.32 -16.72
C LEU A 355 -6.27 -16.76 -16.21
N LEU A 356 -5.25 -17.27 -15.52
CA LEU A 356 -5.31 -18.57 -14.85
C LEU A 356 -6.48 -18.68 -13.89
N ARG A 357 -6.66 -17.69 -13.00
CA ARG A 357 -7.76 -17.69 -12.02
C ARG A 357 -9.13 -17.67 -12.70
N LEU A 358 -9.33 -16.82 -13.70
CA LEU A 358 -10.59 -16.76 -14.46
C LEU A 358 -10.80 -18.02 -15.26
N GLY A 359 -9.76 -18.56 -15.91
CA GLY A 359 -9.84 -19.81 -16.67
C GLY A 359 -10.30 -20.98 -15.80
N PHE A 360 -9.69 -21.18 -14.63
CA PHE A 360 -10.12 -22.23 -13.69
C PHE A 360 -11.50 -21.98 -13.11
N LEU A 361 -11.87 -20.75 -12.80
CA LEU A 361 -13.18 -20.41 -12.23
C LEU A 361 -14.31 -20.63 -13.23
N THR A 362 -14.08 -20.41 -14.53
CA THR A 362 -15.13 -20.36 -15.56
C THR A 362 -15.04 -21.49 -16.58
N GLY A 363 -13.98 -22.30 -16.54
CA GLY A 363 -13.74 -23.37 -17.51
C GLY A 363 -13.24 -22.87 -18.89
N LYS A 364 -12.77 -21.61 -18.98
CA LYS A 364 -12.21 -21.04 -20.23
C LYS A 364 -10.77 -21.50 -20.43
N LEU A 365 -10.59 -22.55 -21.21
CA LEU A 365 -9.27 -23.14 -21.51
C LEU A 365 -8.35 -22.17 -22.27
N ASP A 366 -8.89 -21.37 -23.18
CA ASP A 366 -8.16 -20.33 -23.91
C ASP A 366 -7.43 -19.32 -22.99
N PHE A 367 -8.02 -19.00 -21.83
CA PHE A 367 -7.38 -18.13 -20.85
C PHE A 367 -6.20 -18.82 -20.14
N ILE A 368 -6.32 -20.14 -19.91
CA ILE A 368 -5.25 -20.94 -19.32
C ILE A 368 -4.09 -21.06 -20.29
N ASP A 369 -4.38 -21.43 -21.57
CA ASP A 369 -3.37 -21.59 -22.61
C ASP A 369 -2.55 -20.31 -22.88
N ILE A 370 -3.21 -19.12 -22.79
CA ILE A 370 -2.52 -17.83 -22.97
C ILE A 370 -1.65 -17.50 -21.76
N ALA A 371 -2.03 -17.94 -20.58
CA ALA A 371 -1.31 -17.63 -19.34
C ALA A 371 -0.09 -18.52 -19.11
N GLU A 372 -0.05 -19.72 -19.68
CA GLU A 372 1.08 -20.67 -19.66
C GLU A 372 2.15 -20.32 -20.72
#